data_8a2dc746d6261c7aad145b612e0286b4
#
_entry.id   8a2dc746d6261c7aad145b612e0286b4
#
_cell.length_a   1.000
_cell.length_b   1.000
_cell.length_c   1.000
_cell.angle_alpha   90.00
_cell.angle_beta   90.00
_cell.angle_gamma   90.00
#
_symmetry.space_group_name_H-M   'P 1'
#
loop_
_entity.id
_entity.type
_entity.pdbx_description
1 polymer ?
#
loop_
_entity_poly.entity_id
_entity_poly.type
_entity_poly.pdbx_seq_one_letter_code
_entity_poly.pdbx_strand_id
1 'polypeptide(L)'
;MEIKNKILLITGGTGSFGTAVLNRFLQTDHFKEIRIFSRDEKKQDDMRNLYRNDKIKYYIGDVRDYTSVEPATRGVDYIFHAAALKQVPSCEFFPMQAVKTNVEGTQNVIRAAASNGVKKVICLSTDKAAYPINAMGISKAMMEKVAVAEARNLTDTVVCLTRYGNVMASRGSVIPLFLNQIQKGEPITITDPNMSRFFMSLEDAVDLVLFAFEHANPGDLFVNKAPAGSIGDLAKALIELTGKEVPIKIIGTRHGEKLYETLCTREEMLKAEDMGDFYRVPADNRDLNYAKYFSEGEEDVSKIEDYHSHNTEQQGVEGLKNLVSKLPLIRKEVFGEDVMQYPY
;
A
#
# COMPACT_ATOMS: atom_id res chain seq x y z
N MET A 1 -10.38 5.89 -20.08
CA MET A 1 -11.30 6.98 -19.63
C MET A 1 -10.46 8.20 -19.30
N GLU A 2 -10.69 9.33 -19.94
CA GLU A 2 -9.86 10.52 -19.68
C GLU A 2 -10.33 11.17 -18.36
N ILE A 3 -9.55 11.02 -17.29
CA ILE A 3 -9.78 11.71 -16.02
C ILE A 3 -9.31 13.16 -16.20
N LYS A 4 -10.25 14.10 -16.30
CA LYS A 4 -9.94 15.52 -16.46
C LYS A 4 -10.90 16.39 -15.66
N ASN A 5 -10.39 17.42 -15.03
CA ASN A 5 -11.16 18.38 -14.22
C ASN A 5 -12.01 17.75 -13.10
N LYS A 6 -11.49 16.68 -12.45
CA LYS A 6 -12.17 15.96 -11.38
C LYS A 6 -11.72 16.44 -9.99
N ILE A 7 -12.39 15.97 -8.96
CA ILE A 7 -12.02 16.19 -7.56
C ILE A 7 -11.59 14.86 -6.96
N LEU A 8 -10.37 14.83 -6.40
CA LEU A 8 -9.80 13.68 -5.70
C LEU A 8 -9.79 13.93 -4.20
N LEU A 9 -10.25 12.97 -3.41
CA LEU A 9 -10.03 12.93 -1.97
C LEU A 9 -8.96 11.87 -1.64
N ILE A 10 -7.96 12.24 -0.86
CA ILE A 10 -6.93 11.34 -0.36
C ILE A 10 -7.06 11.24 1.15
N THR A 11 -7.57 10.13 1.68
CA THR A 11 -7.56 9.90 3.12
C THR A 11 -6.19 9.37 3.54
N GLY A 12 -5.71 9.78 4.73
CA GLY A 12 -4.32 9.53 5.09
C GLY A 12 -3.33 10.30 4.22
N GLY A 13 -3.78 11.41 3.62
CA GLY A 13 -3.05 12.20 2.64
C GLY A 13 -1.75 12.82 3.15
N THR A 14 -1.56 12.91 4.48
CA THR A 14 -0.31 13.38 5.11
C THR A 14 0.72 12.26 5.34
N GLY A 15 0.40 11.02 4.95
CA GLY A 15 1.32 9.88 4.99
C GLY A 15 2.14 9.77 3.71
N SER A 16 3.21 8.96 3.74
CA SER A 16 4.13 8.77 2.59
C SER A 16 3.40 8.46 1.29
N PHE A 17 2.43 7.53 1.34
CA PHE A 17 1.70 7.11 0.15
C PHE A 17 0.73 8.20 -0.35
N GLY A 18 -0.02 8.81 0.57
CA GLY A 18 -0.92 9.89 0.22
C GLY A 18 -0.19 11.10 -0.39
N THR A 19 0.99 11.43 0.15
CA THR A 19 1.86 12.49 -0.38
C THR A 19 2.41 12.15 -1.78
N ALA A 20 2.77 10.89 -2.03
CA ALA A 20 3.24 10.47 -3.36
C ALA A 20 2.13 10.57 -4.41
N VAL A 21 0.92 10.12 -4.07
CA VAL A 21 -0.27 10.27 -4.95
C VAL A 21 -0.57 11.75 -5.20
N LEU A 22 -0.51 12.59 -4.15
CA LEU A 22 -0.65 14.04 -4.30
C LEU A 22 0.37 14.61 -5.29
N ASN A 23 1.66 14.30 -5.11
CA ASN A 23 2.74 14.82 -5.95
C ASN A 23 2.57 14.43 -7.42
N ARG A 24 2.20 13.16 -7.68
CA ARG A 24 1.94 12.68 -9.04
C ARG A 24 0.82 13.48 -9.70
N PHE A 25 -0.29 13.69 -9.00
CA PHE A 25 -1.46 14.35 -9.58
C PHE A 25 -1.37 15.87 -9.63
N LEU A 26 -0.54 16.49 -8.79
CA LEU A 26 -0.30 17.93 -8.89
C LEU A 26 0.35 18.34 -10.22
N GLN A 27 1.11 17.44 -10.84
CA GLN A 27 1.80 17.64 -12.11
C GLN A 27 0.91 17.36 -13.33
N THR A 28 -0.35 17.02 -13.12
CA THR A 28 -1.29 16.64 -14.19
C THR A 28 -2.57 17.48 -14.16
N ASP A 29 -3.32 17.46 -15.27
CA ASP A 29 -4.63 18.10 -15.36
C ASP A 29 -5.80 17.17 -15.03
N HIS A 30 -5.52 15.99 -14.46
CA HIS A 30 -6.56 15.04 -14.06
C HIS A 30 -7.52 15.65 -13.05
N PHE A 31 -6.97 16.33 -12.04
CA PHE A 31 -7.76 16.89 -10.96
C PHE A 31 -7.62 18.41 -10.88
N LYS A 32 -8.77 19.09 -10.80
CA LYS A 32 -8.84 20.54 -10.52
C LYS A 32 -8.73 20.85 -9.03
N GLU A 33 -9.04 19.87 -8.16
CA GLU A 33 -8.97 19.97 -6.71
C GLU A 33 -8.53 18.62 -6.13
N ILE A 34 -7.62 18.66 -5.16
CA ILE A 34 -7.18 17.49 -4.40
C ILE A 34 -7.39 17.77 -2.92
N ARG A 35 -8.22 16.96 -2.26
CA ARG A 35 -8.51 17.05 -0.84
C ARG A 35 -7.63 16.13 -0.05
N ILE A 36 -6.91 16.68 0.92
CA ILE A 36 -6.10 15.93 1.88
C ILE A 36 -6.90 15.79 3.16
N PHE A 37 -7.27 14.55 3.50
CA PHE A 37 -8.02 14.24 4.70
C PHE A 37 -7.15 13.47 5.68
N SER A 38 -6.92 14.02 6.86
CA SER A 38 -6.19 13.36 7.94
C SER A 38 -6.49 13.97 9.30
N ARG A 39 -6.11 13.27 10.37
CA ARG A 39 -6.26 13.76 11.76
C ARG A 39 -5.14 14.71 12.19
N ASP A 40 -4.03 14.70 11.47
CA ASP A 40 -2.79 15.36 11.85
C ASP A 40 -2.78 16.80 11.31
N GLU A 41 -3.26 17.74 12.12
CA GLU A 41 -3.29 19.17 11.82
C GLU A 41 -1.88 19.72 11.53
N LYS A 42 -0.89 19.31 12.33
CA LYS A 42 0.48 19.80 12.17
C LYS A 42 1.05 19.44 10.80
N LYS A 43 0.89 18.19 10.37
CA LYS A 43 1.35 17.78 9.04
C LYS A 43 0.59 18.45 7.92
N GLN A 44 -0.70 18.72 8.10
CA GLN A 44 -1.47 19.48 7.10
C GLN A 44 -0.97 20.91 6.99
N ASP A 45 -0.60 21.54 8.12
CA ASP A 45 -0.03 22.89 8.12
C ASP A 45 1.35 22.91 7.46
N ASP A 46 2.22 21.95 7.79
CA ASP A 46 3.52 21.77 7.13
C ASP A 46 3.37 21.60 5.61
N MET A 47 2.40 20.79 5.17
CA MET A 47 2.10 20.61 3.75
C MET A 47 1.58 21.89 3.10
N ARG A 48 0.71 22.65 3.77
CA ARG A 48 0.18 23.94 3.27
C ARG A 48 1.32 24.93 3.03
N ASN A 49 2.24 25.01 3.98
CA ASN A 49 3.39 25.89 3.91
C ASN A 49 4.40 25.48 2.83
N LEU A 50 4.54 24.17 2.60
CA LEU A 50 5.45 23.58 1.59
C LEU A 50 4.90 23.76 0.18
N TYR A 51 3.67 23.32 -0.06
CA TYR A 51 3.11 23.25 -1.42
C TYR A 51 2.60 24.59 -1.94
N ARG A 52 1.99 25.42 -1.09
CA ARG A 52 1.41 26.73 -1.45
C ARG A 52 0.63 26.67 -2.77
N ASN A 53 -0.23 25.66 -2.91
CA ASN A 53 -0.94 25.36 -4.15
C ASN A 53 -2.46 25.35 -3.91
N ASP A 54 -3.19 26.19 -4.63
CA ASP A 54 -4.63 26.38 -4.46
C ASP A 54 -5.47 25.16 -4.87
N LYS A 55 -4.91 24.23 -5.66
CA LYS A 55 -5.56 22.94 -5.95
C LYS A 55 -5.74 22.07 -4.71
N ILE A 56 -4.91 22.27 -3.67
CA ILE A 56 -4.93 21.42 -2.47
C ILE A 56 -5.89 22.02 -1.44
N LYS A 57 -6.82 21.20 -0.97
CA LYS A 57 -7.72 21.54 0.13
C LYS A 57 -7.48 20.60 1.31
N TYR A 58 -7.40 21.15 2.50
CA TYR A 58 -7.05 20.40 3.71
C TYR A 58 -8.28 20.23 4.60
N TYR A 59 -8.59 18.97 4.92
CA TYR A 59 -9.70 18.57 5.75
C TYR A 59 -9.17 17.82 6.98
N ILE A 60 -9.41 18.36 8.17
CA ILE A 60 -9.12 17.67 9.43
C ILE A 60 -10.30 16.77 9.74
N GLY A 61 -10.02 15.47 9.95
CA GLY A 61 -11.05 14.51 10.30
C GLY A 61 -10.50 13.12 10.53
N ASP A 62 -11.33 12.25 11.08
CA ASP A 62 -11.00 10.86 11.42
C ASP A 62 -11.89 9.90 10.62
N VAL A 63 -11.29 8.96 9.90
CA VAL A 63 -12.04 7.94 9.13
C VAL A 63 -12.93 7.05 10.02
N ARG A 64 -12.61 6.95 11.32
CA ARG A 64 -13.43 6.22 12.29
C ARG A 64 -14.76 6.90 12.61
N ASP A 65 -14.89 8.16 12.26
CA ASP A 65 -16.09 8.97 12.45
C ASP A 65 -16.72 9.31 11.10
N TYR A 66 -17.85 8.66 10.79
CA TYR A 66 -18.61 8.90 9.57
C TYR A 66 -18.99 10.37 9.39
N THR A 67 -19.34 11.06 10.49
CA THR A 67 -19.77 12.47 10.45
C THR A 67 -18.67 13.43 10.05
N SER A 68 -17.41 13.05 10.23
CA SER A 68 -16.27 13.83 9.74
C SER A 68 -15.91 13.50 8.29
N VAL A 69 -16.16 12.27 7.85
CA VAL A 69 -15.85 11.80 6.47
C VAL A 69 -16.88 12.30 5.47
N GLU A 70 -18.17 12.20 5.79
CA GLU A 70 -19.27 12.51 4.87
C GLU A 70 -19.18 13.91 4.25
N PRO A 71 -18.96 14.99 5.01
CA PRO A 71 -18.82 16.33 4.42
C PRO A 71 -17.61 16.49 3.51
N ALA A 72 -16.51 15.77 3.79
CA ALA A 72 -15.29 15.82 2.98
C ALA A 72 -15.46 15.13 1.61
N THR A 73 -16.44 14.23 1.47
CA THR A 73 -16.72 13.51 0.22
C THR A 73 -17.72 14.22 -0.70
N ARG A 74 -18.37 15.30 -0.26
CA ARG A 74 -19.35 16.03 -1.08
C ARG A 74 -18.73 16.61 -2.34
N GLY A 75 -19.28 16.26 -3.50
CA GLY A 75 -18.78 16.69 -4.81
C GLY A 75 -17.46 16.06 -5.25
N VAL A 76 -16.94 15.08 -4.51
CA VAL A 76 -15.74 14.31 -4.88
C VAL A 76 -16.08 13.32 -5.99
N ASP A 77 -15.22 13.23 -7.00
CA ASP A 77 -15.38 12.23 -8.07
C ASP A 77 -14.64 10.91 -7.75
N TYR A 78 -13.46 11.00 -7.11
CA TYR A 78 -12.56 9.86 -6.85
C TYR A 78 -11.99 9.91 -5.44
N ILE A 79 -11.88 8.75 -4.80
CA ILE A 79 -11.25 8.62 -3.49
C ILE A 79 -10.09 7.63 -3.56
N PHE A 80 -8.94 8.05 -3.07
CA PHE A 80 -7.85 7.15 -2.70
C PHE A 80 -7.81 7.03 -1.18
N HIS A 81 -8.20 5.86 -0.68
CA HIS A 81 -8.29 5.59 0.76
C HIS A 81 -7.02 4.90 1.25
N ALA A 82 -6.09 5.71 1.80
CA ALA A 82 -4.81 5.25 2.36
C ALA A 82 -4.69 5.42 3.88
N ALA A 83 -5.73 5.93 4.55
CA ALA A 83 -5.74 6.03 6.01
C ALA A 83 -5.78 4.64 6.66
N ALA A 84 -4.74 4.29 7.42
CA ALA A 84 -4.65 3.00 8.10
C ALA A 84 -3.69 3.04 9.29
N LEU A 85 -3.84 2.10 10.21
CA LEU A 85 -2.78 1.69 11.13
C LEU A 85 -1.97 0.57 10.45
N LYS A 86 -0.65 0.76 10.29
CA LYS A 86 0.22 -0.14 9.53
C LYS A 86 1.37 -0.76 10.33
N GLN A 87 1.63 -0.27 11.54
CA GLN A 87 2.72 -0.77 12.36
C GLN A 87 2.30 -2.05 13.08
N VAL A 88 2.97 -3.17 12.79
CA VAL A 88 2.65 -4.48 13.36
C VAL A 88 2.65 -4.45 14.89
N PRO A 89 3.72 -3.96 15.59
CA PRO A 89 3.71 -3.94 17.05
C PRO A 89 2.55 -3.13 17.63
N SER A 90 2.27 -1.95 17.06
CA SER A 90 1.16 -1.12 17.54
C SER A 90 -0.19 -1.80 17.38
N CYS A 91 -0.40 -2.52 16.28
CA CYS A 91 -1.64 -3.24 16.06
C CYS A 91 -1.79 -4.47 16.98
N GLU A 92 -0.67 -5.15 17.30
CA GLU A 92 -0.68 -6.24 18.28
C GLU A 92 -1.09 -5.76 19.68
N PHE A 93 -0.56 -4.63 20.14
CA PHE A 93 -0.92 -4.05 21.42
C PHE A 93 -2.31 -3.40 21.44
N PHE A 94 -2.77 -2.89 20.31
CA PHE A 94 -4.05 -2.17 20.19
C PHE A 94 -4.91 -2.68 19.02
N PRO A 95 -5.28 -3.99 19.03
CA PRO A 95 -5.97 -4.61 17.89
C PRO A 95 -7.31 -3.94 17.57
N MET A 96 -8.06 -3.51 18.58
CA MET A 96 -9.33 -2.80 18.35
C MET A 96 -9.15 -1.43 17.70
N GLN A 97 -8.01 -0.75 17.87
CA GLN A 97 -7.72 0.47 17.13
C GLN A 97 -7.42 0.18 15.66
N ALA A 98 -6.79 -0.97 15.37
CA ALA A 98 -6.59 -1.45 14.00
C ALA A 98 -7.96 -1.78 13.35
N VAL A 99 -8.85 -2.48 14.04
CA VAL A 99 -10.22 -2.75 13.56
C VAL A 99 -10.96 -1.46 13.26
N LYS A 100 -11.04 -0.54 14.21
CA LYS A 100 -11.75 0.73 14.05
C LYS A 100 -11.20 1.57 12.89
N THR A 101 -9.87 1.59 12.70
CA THR A 101 -9.27 2.40 11.65
C THR A 101 -9.29 1.71 10.29
N ASN A 102 -8.84 0.44 10.24
CA ASN A 102 -8.66 -0.26 8.98
C ASN A 102 -9.97 -0.85 8.45
N VAL A 103 -10.86 -1.34 9.32
CA VAL A 103 -12.12 -1.99 8.92
C VAL A 103 -13.27 -1.00 8.92
N GLU A 104 -13.64 -0.48 10.09
CA GLU A 104 -14.77 0.45 10.24
C GLU A 104 -14.51 1.77 9.49
N GLY A 105 -13.27 2.27 9.55
CA GLY A 105 -12.87 3.48 8.83
C GLY A 105 -13.00 3.34 7.32
N THR A 106 -12.64 2.18 6.75
CA THR A 106 -12.84 1.89 5.33
C THR A 106 -14.33 1.83 5.00
N GLN A 107 -15.14 1.15 5.82
CA GLN A 107 -16.59 1.09 5.63
C GLN A 107 -17.21 2.49 5.64
N ASN A 108 -16.81 3.34 6.59
CA ASN A 108 -17.29 4.73 6.66
C ASN A 108 -16.96 5.52 5.39
N VAL A 109 -15.73 5.38 4.87
CA VAL A 109 -15.32 6.05 3.62
C VAL A 109 -16.14 5.57 2.43
N ILE A 110 -16.35 4.26 2.29
CA ILE A 110 -17.16 3.69 1.20
C ILE A 110 -18.61 4.16 1.29
N ARG A 111 -19.22 4.12 2.47
CA ARG A 111 -20.60 4.58 2.68
C ARG A 111 -20.75 6.07 2.41
N ALA A 112 -19.83 6.90 2.87
CA ALA A 112 -19.83 8.33 2.57
C ALA A 112 -19.66 8.61 1.07
N ALA A 113 -18.80 7.84 0.40
CA ALA A 113 -18.59 7.91 -1.04
C ALA A 113 -19.89 7.59 -1.79
N ALA A 114 -20.55 6.49 -1.45
CA ALA A 114 -21.81 6.07 -2.05
C ALA A 114 -22.92 7.11 -1.83
N SER A 115 -23.05 7.64 -0.61
CA SER A 115 -24.06 8.66 -0.28
C SER A 115 -23.88 9.97 -1.05
N ASN A 116 -22.65 10.28 -1.47
CA ASN A 116 -22.31 11.51 -2.20
C ASN A 116 -22.03 11.31 -3.70
N GLY A 117 -22.31 10.11 -4.25
CA GLY A 117 -22.20 9.82 -5.69
C GLY A 117 -20.75 9.82 -6.21
N VAL A 118 -19.79 9.44 -5.36
CA VAL A 118 -18.38 9.27 -5.77
C VAL A 118 -18.28 8.13 -6.78
N LYS A 119 -17.55 8.34 -7.86
CA LYS A 119 -17.47 7.37 -8.97
C LYS A 119 -16.62 6.16 -8.63
N LYS A 120 -15.45 6.38 -8.04
CA LYS A 120 -14.53 5.30 -7.66
C LYS A 120 -13.86 5.54 -6.31
N VAL A 121 -13.75 4.47 -5.54
CA VAL A 121 -12.99 4.40 -4.30
C VAL A 121 -11.95 3.31 -4.44
N ILE A 122 -10.66 3.67 -4.30
CA ILE A 122 -9.56 2.71 -4.24
C ILE A 122 -9.11 2.56 -2.80
N CYS A 123 -9.23 1.36 -2.26
CA CYS A 123 -8.83 1.02 -0.90
C CYS A 123 -7.43 0.39 -0.91
N LEU A 124 -6.50 1.03 -0.22
CA LEU A 124 -5.12 0.58 -0.14
C LEU A 124 -4.99 -0.62 0.80
N SER A 125 -4.51 -1.76 0.27
CA SER A 125 -4.20 -2.97 1.04
C SER A 125 -2.70 -3.27 1.08
N THR A 126 -2.30 -4.50 1.35
CA THR A 126 -0.92 -4.92 1.61
C THR A 126 -0.77 -6.43 1.40
N ASP A 127 0.45 -6.88 1.09
CA ASP A 127 0.88 -8.28 1.11
C ASP A 127 0.54 -9.01 2.43
N LYS A 128 0.51 -8.28 3.54
CA LYS A 128 0.21 -8.84 4.86
C LYS A 128 -1.27 -9.22 5.07
N ALA A 129 -2.15 -8.83 4.13
CA ALA A 129 -3.54 -9.26 4.08
C ALA A 129 -3.68 -10.69 3.50
N ALA A 130 -2.72 -11.15 2.67
CA ALA A 130 -2.66 -12.52 2.19
C ALA A 130 -2.05 -13.43 3.28
N TYR A 131 -2.77 -14.47 3.70
CA TYR A 131 -2.37 -15.35 4.81
C TYR A 131 -1.89 -14.59 6.05
N PRO A 132 -2.75 -13.77 6.67
CA PRO A 132 -2.35 -12.88 7.74
C PRO A 132 -1.97 -13.64 9.02
N ILE A 133 -0.84 -13.25 9.64
CA ILE A 133 -0.34 -13.86 10.89
C ILE A 133 -0.22 -12.87 12.05
N ASN A 134 -0.62 -11.62 11.84
CA ASN A 134 -0.58 -10.58 12.88
C ASN A 134 -1.82 -9.70 12.80
N ALA A 135 -2.12 -8.96 13.87
CA ALA A 135 -3.33 -8.13 14.00
C ALA A 135 -3.46 -7.08 12.88
N MET A 136 -2.35 -6.50 12.42
CA MET A 136 -2.37 -5.56 11.30
C MET A 136 -2.83 -6.27 10.02
N GLY A 137 -2.20 -7.39 9.66
CA GLY A 137 -2.59 -8.18 8.49
C GLY A 137 -4.03 -8.69 8.55
N ILE A 138 -4.46 -9.20 9.72
CA ILE A 138 -5.85 -9.66 9.96
C ILE A 138 -6.84 -8.51 9.73
N SER A 139 -6.55 -7.32 10.27
CA SER A 139 -7.44 -6.16 10.08
C SER A 139 -7.50 -5.72 8.62
N LYS A 140 -6.40 -5.81 7.88
CA LYS A 140 -6.37 -5.48 6.43
C LYS A 140 -7.07 -6.56 5.61
N ALA A 141 -6.93 -7.84 5.93
CA ALA A 141 -7.68 -8.92 5.29
C ALA A 141 -9.19 -8.75 5.49
N MET A 142 -9.62 -8.40 6.73
CA MET A 142 -11.03 -8.11 7.00
C MET A 142 -11.50 -6.86 6.26
N MET A 143 -10.67 -5.80 6.18
CA MET A 143 -10.94 -4.61 5.37
C MET A 143 -11.21 -4.97 3.90
N GLU A 144 -10.40 -5.84 3.29
CA GLU A 144 -10.62 -6.30 1.92
C GLU A 144 -11.99 -6.98 1.76
N LYS A 145 -12.35 -7.88 2.69
CA LYS A 145 -13.66 -8.54 2.66
C LYS A 145 -14.81 -7.57 2.80
N VAL A 146 -14.69 -6.57 3.68
CA VAL A 146 -15.71 -5.51 3.84
C VAL A 146 -15.82 -4.67 2.57
N ALA A 147 -14.71 -4.25 1.97
CA ALA A 147 -14.73 -3.45 0.74
C ALA A 147 -15.38 -4.21 -0.43
N VAL A 148 -15.08 -5.50 -0.60
CA VAL A 148 -15.72 -6.35 -1.62
C VAL A 148 -17.21 -6.55 -1.34
N ALA A 149 -17.59 -6.76 -0.07
CA ALA A 149 -18.99 -6.90 0.31
C ALA A 149 -19.81 -5.63 0.05
N GLU A 150 -19.27 -4.46 0.40
CA GLU A 150 -19.90 -3.16 0.10
C GLU A 150 -20.00 -2.95 -1.42
N ALA A 151 -18.95 -3.28 -2.18
CA ALA A 151 -18.94 -3.12 -3.64
C ALA A 151 -20.08 -3.87 -4.35
N ARG A 152 -20.51 -5.02 -3.83
CA ARG A 152 -21.61 -5.82 -4.40
C ARG A 152 -22.98 -5.10 -4.35
N ASN A 153 -23.14 -4.22 -3.36
CA ASN A 153 -24.40 -3.55 -3.10
C ASN A 153 -24.49 -2.14 -3.73
N LEU A 154 -23.41 -1.70 -4.41
CA LEU A 154 -23.31 -0.37 -4.99
C LEU A 154 -23.45 -0.43 -6.52
N THR A 155 -24.30 0.42 -7.08
CA THR A 155 -24.53 0.52 -8.53
C THR A 155 -23.74 1.65 -9.18
N ASP A 156 -23.60 2.78 -8.48
CA ASP A 156 -23.06 4.02 -9.03
C ASP A 156 -21.62 4.34 -8.57
N THR A 157 -21.16 3.65 -7.52
CA THR A 157 -19.82 3.79 -6.97
C THR A 157 -19.04 2.50 -7.14
N VAL A 158 -17.95 2.54 -7.89
CA VAL A 158 -17.00 1.42 -8.02
C VAL A 158 -16.04 1.43 -6.85
N VAL A 159 -16.03 0.38 -6.06
CA VAL A 159 -15.04 0.16 -5.00
C VAL A 159 -14.08 -0.94 -5.44
N CYS A 160 -12.78 -0.69 -5.37
CA CYS A 160 -11.75 -1.68 -5.65
C CYS A 160 -10.59 -1.59 -4.65
N LEU A 161 -9.69 -2.53 -4.73
CA LEU A 161 -8.56 -2.70 -3.83
C LEU A 161 -7.26 -2.70 -4.62
N THR A 162 -6.19 -2.21 -3.98
CA THR A 162 -4.83 -2.38 -4.48
C THR A 162 -3.97 -3.05 -3.40
N ARG A 163 -3.23 -4.09 -3.76
CA ARG A 163 -2.32 -4.81 -2.88
C ARG A 163 -0.92 -4.77 -3.46
N TYR A 164 0.05 -4.44 -2.62
CA TYR A 164 1.46 -4.34 -3.01
C TYR A 164 2.36 -4.79 -1.86
N GLY A 165 3.62 -5.09 -2.22
CA GLY A 165 4.65 -5.50 -1.29
C GLY A 165 5.25 -4.36 -0.48
N ASN A 166 6.48 -4.54 -0.06
CA ASN A 166 7.18 -3.52 0.71
C ASN A 166 7.58 -2.34 -0.18
N VAL A 167 7.11 -1.15 0.15
CA VAL A 167 7.58 0.09 -0.49
C VAL A 167 8.94 0.46 0.11
N MET A 168 9.96 0.51 -0.76
CA MET A 168 11.33 0.81 -0.38
C MET A 168 11.46 2.17 0.28
N ALA A 169 12.35 2.29 1.26
CA ALA A 169 12.67 3.51 1.99
C ALA A 169 11.45 4.20 2.66
N SER A 170 10.31 3.52 2.80
CA SER A 170 9.19 4.05 3.56
C SER A 170 9.54 4.20 5.04
N ARG A 171 8.89 5.14 5.74
CA ARG A 171 9.15 5.43 7.16
C ARG A 171 9.02 4.17 8.03
N GLY A 172 10.06 3.88 8.81
CA GLY A 172 10.12 2.71 9.69
C GLY A 172 10.42 1.40 8.96
N SER A 173 10.86 1.45 7.70
CA SER A 173 11.28 0.27 6.93
C SER A 173 12.77 -0.07 7.12
N VAL A 174 13.17 -1.21 6.59
CA VAL A 174 14.50 -1.80 6.78
C VAL A 174 15.64 -0.96 6.17
N ILE A 175 15.42 -0.31 5.02
CA ILE A 175 16.47 0.48 4.34
C ILE A 175 16.92 1.67 5.19
N PRO A 176 16.04 2.55 5.70
CA PRO A 176 16.46 3.61 6.62
C PRO A 176 17.12 3.09 7.89
N LEU A 177 16.67 1.95 8.43
CA LEU A 177 17.32 1.34 9.60
C LEU A 177 18.76 0.94 9.31
N PHE A 178 19.00 0.21 8.22
CA PHE A 178 20.33 -0.24 7.84
C PHE A 178 21.27 0.92 7.53
N LEU A 179 20.79 1.94 6.81
CA LEU A 179 21.60 3.15 6.56
C LEU A 179 22.00 3.86 7.85
N ASN A 180 21.08 4.01 8.79
CA ASN A 180 21.40 4.64 10.08
C ASN A 180 22.45 3.82 10.88
N GLN A 181 22.34 2.49 10.86
CA GLN A 181 23.34 1.61 11.48
C GLN A 181 24.70 1.75 10.79
N ILE A 182 24.76 1.71 9.46
CA ILE A 182 25.99 1.90 8.69
C ILE A 182 26.62 3.28 8.97
N GLN A 183 25.81 4.35 8.98
CA GLN A 183 26.31 5.71 9.23
C GLN A 183 26.94 5.84 10.61
N LYS A 184 26.40 5.15 11.62
CA LYS A 184 26.91 5.12 12.99
C LYS A 184 28.08 4.14 13.21
N GLY A 185 28.44 3.32 12.22
CA GLY A 185 29.42 2.25 12.37
C GLY A 185 28.94 1.09 13.25
N GLU A 186 27.64 0.96 13.43
CA GLU A 186 27.01 -0.11 14.20
C GLU A 186 26.77 -1.35 13.31
N PRO A 187 26.73 -2.57 13.89
CA PRO A 187 26.35 -3.76 13.13
C PRO A 187 24.96 -3.65 12.52
N ILE A 188 24.82 -4.06 11.25
CA ILE A 188 23.50 -4.23 10.65
C ILE A 188 22.80 -5.42 11.31
N THR A 189 21.61 -5.18 11.89
CA THR A 189 20.84 -6.22 12.54
C THR A 189 19.83 -6.84 11.57
N ILE A 190 19.97 -8.14 11.29
CA ILE A 190 19.10 -8.90 10.40
C ILE A 190 18.39 -10.00 11.20
N THR A 191 17.09 -10.19 10.95
CA THR A 191 16.32 -11.27 11.60
C THR A 191 16.68 -12.63 11.05
N ASP A 192 16.62 -12.80 9.73
CA ASP A 192 17.08 -13.97 8.98
C ASP A 192 17.58 -13.47 7.60
N PRO A 193 18.81 -13.80 7.19
CA PRO A 193 19.36 -13.35 5.91
C PRO A 193 18.61 -13.93 4.69
N ASN A 194 17.94 -15.07 4.84
CA ASN A 194 17.22 -15.74 3.77
C ASN A 194 15.75 -15.24 3.62
N MET A 195 15.28 -14.40 4.55
CA MET A 195 13.99 -13.76 4.37
C MET A 195 13.95 -12.99 3.07
N SER A 196 12.93 -13.23 2.24
CA SER A 196 12.71 -12.45 1.03
C SER A 196 11.59 -11.44 1.21
N ARG A 197 11.71 -10.34 0.49
CA ARG A 197 10.70 -9.28 0.41
C ARG A 197 10.55 -8.82 -1.02
N PHE A 198 9.35 -8.39 -1.39
CA PHE A 198 9.15 -7.64 -2.61
C PHE A 198 9.76 -6.25 -2.47
N PHE A 199 10.37 -5.76 -3.54
CA PHE A 199 10.93 -4.41 -3.60
C PHE A 199 10.18 -3.59 -4.64
N MET A 200 9.49 -2.57 -4.17
CA MET A 200 8.70 -1.68 -5.00
C MET A 200 9.05 -0.23 -4.69
N SER A 201 9.14 0.60 -5.72
CA SER A 201 9.26 2.04 -5.53
C SER A 201 7.90 2.64 -5.13
N LEU A 202 7.93 3.88 -4.68
CA LEU A 202 6.71 4.61 -4.38
C LEU A 202 5.99 5.01 -5.67
N GLU A 203 6.74 5.22 -6.75
CA GLU A 203 6.27 5.49 -8.10
C GLU A 203 5.47 4.30 -8.65
N ASP A 204 6.00 3.07 -8.58
CA ASP A 204 5.29 1.85 -8.99
C ASP A 204 3.97 1.69 -8.25
N ALA A 205 3.98 2.02 -6.95
CA ALA A 205 2.79 1.96 -6.12
C ALA A 205 1.72 2.98 -6.55
N VAL A 206 2.13 4.17 -7.01
CA VAL A 206 1.21 5.17 -7.56
C VAL A 206 0.70 4.76 -8.95
N ASP A 207 1.54 4.15 -9.78
CA ASP A 207 1.13 3.63 -11.09
C ASP A 207 0.07 2.53 -10.95
N LEU A 208 0.16 1.66 -9.94
CA LEU A 208 -0.90 0.71 -9.59
C LEU A 208 -2.23 1.42 -9.25
N VAL A 209 -2.18 2.54 -8.52
CA VAL A 209 -3.39 3.32 -8.19
C VAL A 209 -4.01 3.94 -9.43
N LEU A 210 -3.19 4.50 -10.33
CA LEU A 210 -3.63 5.04 -11.62
C LEU A 210 -4.30 3.96 -12.46
N PHE A 211 -3.65 2.80 -12.58
CA PHE A 211 -4.18 1.66 -13.30
C PHE A 211 -5.55 1.22 -12.75
N ALA A 212 -5.68 1.16 -11.43
CA ALA A 212 -6.94 0.82 -10.79
C ALA A 212 -8.04 1.88 -11.03
N PHE A 213 -7.70 3.18 -11.06
CA PHE A 213 -8.66 4.22 -11.43
C PHE A 213 -9.21 4.03 -12.85
N GLU A 214 -8.41 3.54 -13.78
CA GLU A 214 -8.82 3.34 -15.15
C GLU A 214 -9.60 2.03 -15.37
N HIS A 215 -9.13 0.94 -14.80
CA HIS A 215 -9.52 -0.41 -15.18
C HIS A 215 -10.45 -1.13 -14.21
N ALA A 216 -10.66 -0.59 -12.98
CA ALA A 216 -11.39 -1.31 -11.95
C ALA A 216 -12.89 -1.50 -12.24
N ASN A 217 -13.35 -2.72 -12.01
CA ASN A 217 -14.76 -3.07 -11.80
C ASN A 217 -15.05 -3.23 -10.28
N PRO A 218 -16.33 -3.28 -9.88
CA PRO A 218 -16.69 -3.42 -8.48
C PRO A 218 -16.08 -4.66 -7.82
N GLY A 219 -15.38 -4.45 -6.72
CA GLY A 219 -14.76 -5.51 -5.92
C GLY A 219 -13.44 -6.07 -6.44
N ASP A 220 -12.91 -5.57 -7.56
CA ASP A 220 -11.60 -6.00 -8.08
C ASP A 220 -10.48 -5.73 -7.09
N LEU A 221 -9.52 -6.66 -7.03
CA LEU A 221 -8.24 -6.48 -6.38
C LEU A 221 -7.13 -6.42 -7.43
N PHE A 222 -6.39 -5.33 -7.46
CA PHE A 222 -5.18 -5.20 -8.29
C PHE A 222 -3.94 -5.44 -7.46
N VAL A 223 -3.02 -6.22 -8.01
CA VAL A 223 -1.77 -6.62 -7.36
C VAL A 223 -0.60 -6.23 -8.24
N ASN A 224 0.35 -5.50 -7.66
CA ASN A 224 1.58 -5.14 -8.37
C ASN A 224 2.52 -6.34 -8.48
N LYS A 225 3.01 -6.62 -9.69
CA LYS A 225 4.11 -7.55 -9.88
C LYS A 225 5.41 -6.83 -9.57
N ALA A 226 6.13 -7.30 -8.57
CA ALA A 226 7.37 -6.67 -8.14
C ALA A 226 8.51 -7.69 -8.05
N PRO A 227 9.74 -7.29 -8.34
CA PRO A 227 10.89 -8.11 -8.05
C PRO A 227 11.05 -8.30 -6.54
N ALA A 228 11.72 -9.38 -6.15
CA ALA A 228 12.05 -9.66 -4.77
C ALA A 228 13.54 -9.90 -4.57
N GLY A 229 13.98 -9.92 -3.33
CA GLY A 229 15.33 -10.27 -2.98
C GLY A 229 15.45 -10.57 -1.49
N SER A 230 16.59 -11.14 -1.09
CA SER A 230 16.82 -11.47 0.31
C SER A 230 17.23 -10.23 1.13
N ILE A 231 16.87 -10.26 2.41
CA ILE A 231 17.31 -9.20 3.35
C ILE A 231 18.84 -9.23 3.54
N GLY A 232 19.46 -10.41 3.42
CA GLY A 232 20.91 -10.56 3.45
C GLY A 232 21.58 -9.86 2.28
N ASP A 233 21.06 -10.01 1.06
CA ASP A 233 21.62 -9.34 -0.12
C ASP A 233 21.34 -7.84 -0.10
N LEU A 234 20.19 -7.40 0.43
CA LEU A 234 19.94 -5.97 0.64
C LEU A 234 20.97 -5.33 1.59
N ALA A 235 21.32 -6.01 2.69
CA ALA A 235 22.33 -5.50 3.61
C ALA A 235 23.71 -5.38 2.93
N LYS A 236 24.14 -6.40 2.16
CA LYS A 236 25.38 -6.35 1.39
C LYS A 236 25.35 -5.22 0.36
N ALA A 237 24.24 -5.07 -0.38
CA ALA A 237 24.08 -3.99 -1.36
C ALA A 237 24.27 -2.61 -0.75
N LEU A 238 23.72 -2.36 0.45
CA LEU A 238 23.85 -1.08 1.14
C LEU A 238 25.28 -0.86 1.70
N ILE A 239 25.95 -1.92 2.21
CA ILE A 239 27.36 -1.87 2.63
C ILE A 239 28.22 -1.46 1.43
N GLU A 240 28.07 -2.12 0.29
CA GLU A 240 28.85 -1.82 -0.91
C GLU A 240 28.58 -0.42 -1.46
N LEU A 241 27.32 0.03 -1.50
CA LEU A 241 26.96 1.38 -1.96
C LEU A 241 27.51 2.48 -1.08
N THR A 242 27.58 2.26 0.23
CA THR A 242 28.09 3.25 1.17
C THR A 242 29.62 3.24 1.28
N GLY A 243 30.28 2.17 0.82
CA GLY A 243 31.72 1.96 0.97
C GLY A 243 32.19 1.83 2.42
N LYS A 244 31.28 1.59 3.38
CA LYS A 244 31.59 1.44 4.81
C LYS A 244 31.45 -0.01 5.22
N GLU A 245 32.51 -0.60 5.71
CA GLU A 245 32.50 -1.95 6.25
C GLU A 245 31.89 -1.97 7.66
N VAL A 246 30.77 -2.66 7.81
CA VAL A 246 30.13 -2.93 9.10
C VAL A 246 29.73 -4.42 9.18
N PRO A 247 29.82 -5.05 10.35
CA PRO A 247 29.43 -6.45 10.48
C PRO A 247 27.92 -6.63 10.40
N ILE A 248 27.47 -7.80 9.93
CA ILE A 248 26.07 -8.21 9.95
C ILE A 248 25.86 -9.09 11.19
N LYS A 249 24.85 -8.72 12.00
CA LYS A 249 24.45 -9.47 13.20
C LYS A 249 23.07 -10.09 12.98
N ILE A 250 22.98 -11.41 13.05
CA ILE A 250 21.70 -12.13 12.99
C ILE A 250 21.07 -12.11 14.38
N ILE A 251 19.82 -11.63 14.49
CA ILE A 251 19.09 -11.48 15.76
C ILE A 251 17.93 -12.46 15.92
N GLY A 252 17.62 -13.26 14.87
CA GLY A 252 16.50 -14.19 14.86
C GLY A 252 15.17 -13.56 14.44
N THR A 253 14.22 -14.39 14.02
CA THR A 253 12.89 -13.97 13.54
C THR A 253 12.07 -13.38 14.68
N ARG A 254 11.39 -12.26 14.43
CA ARG A 254 10.50 -11.61 15.39
C ARG A 254 9.11 -12.20 15.34
N HIS A 255 8.33 -11.98 16.40
CA HIS A 255 6.91 -12.35 16.40
C HIS A 255 6.16 -11.64 15.26
N GLY A 256 5.34 -12.43 14.54
CA GLY A 256 4.52 -11.90 13.45
C GLY A 256 5.27 -11.57 12.14
N GLU A 257 6.53 -12.00 11.99
CA GLU A 257 7.29 -11.89 10.74
C GLU A 257 7.22 -13.19 9.94
N LYS A 258 7.01 -13.08 8.63
CA LYS A 258 7.03 -14.19 7.67
C LYS A 258 8.42 -14.34 7.06
N LEU A 259 8.81 -15.56 6.69
CA LEU A 259 10.03 -15.82 5.93
C LEU A 259 9.95 -15.24 4.50
N TYR A 260 8.77 -15.26 3.91
CA TYR A 260 8.46 -14.64 2.63
C TYR A 260 7.07 -14.00 2.66
N GLU A 261 6.81 -13.06 1.79
CA GLU A 261 5.52 -12.40 1.68
C GLU A 261 4.74 -12.93 0.47
N THR A 262 3.42 -13.08 0.64
CA THR A 262 2.50 -13.49 -0.43
C THR A 262 1.68 -12.30 -0.88
N LEU A 263 1.61 -12.06 -2.18
CA LEU A 263 0.78 -11.02 -2.78
C LEU A 263 -0.56 -11.56 -3.30
N CYS A 264 -0.56 -12.76 -3.89
CA CYS A 264 -1.80 -13.46 -4.25
C CYS A 264 -1.78 -14.87 -3.68
N THR A 265 -2.88 -15.26 -3.07
CA THR A 265 -3.09 -16.66 -2.65
C THR A 265 -3.38 -17.54 -3.87
N ARG A 266 -3.19 -18.86 -3.76
CA ARG A 266 -3.50 -19.78 -4.85
C ARG A 266 -4.95 -19.71 -5.34
N GLU A 267 -5.90 -19.47 -4.44
CA GLU A 267 -7.30 -19.24 -4.82
C GLU A 267 -7.48 -17.98 -5.65
N GLU A 268 -6.75 -16.92 -5.29
CA GLU A 268 -6.75 -15.67 -6.05
C GLU A 268 -6.04 -15.86 -7.39
N MET A 269 -4.91 -16.57 -7.42
CA MET A 269 -4.18 -16.86 -8.66
C MET A 269 -4.98 -17.69 -9.67
N LEU A 270 -5.86 -18.58 -9.21
CA LEU A 270 -6.76 -19.34 -10.08
C LEU A 270 -7.66 -18.43 -10.94
N LYS A 271 -8.03 -17.27 -10.38
CA LYS A 271 -8.94 -16.30 -11.02
C LYS A 271 -8.21 -15.05 -11.52
N ALA A 272 -6.90 -14.96 -11.26
CA ALA A 272 -6.12 -13.79 -11.59
C ALA A 272 -5.95 -13.65 -13.12
N GLU A 273 -6.22 -12.47 -13.61
CA GLU A 273 -5.96 -12.06 -14.99
C GLU A 273 -4.60 -11.37 -15.04
N ASP A 274 -3.73 -11.81 -15.94
CA ASP A 274 -2.45 -11.15 -16.18
C ASP A 274 -2.65 -9.91 -17.06
N MET A 275 -2.37 -8.73 -16.50
CA MET A 275 -2.51 -7.44 -17.18
C MET A 275 -1.14 -6.74 -17.39
N GLY A 276 -0.09 -7.51 -17.63
CA GLY A 276 1.28 -6.98 -17.80
C GLY A 276 1.96 -6.78 -16.45
N ASP A 277 2.14 -5.55 -16.01
CA ASP A 277 2.80 -5.23 -14.74
C ASP A 277 1.93 -5.53 -13.50
N PHE A 278 0.67 -5.88 -13.71
CA PHE A 278 -0.31 -6.10 -12.64
C PHE A 278 -1.06 -7.42 -12.84
N TYR A 279 -1.51 -7.99 -11.72
CA TYR A 279 -2.59 -8.96 -11.72
C TYR A 279 -3.89 -8.28 -11.34
N ARG A 280 -4.98 -8.64 -12.02
CA ARG A 280 -6.36 -8.33 -11.62
C ARG A 280 -6.98 -9.60 -11.05
N VAL A 281 -7.41 -9.56 -9.81
CA VAL A 281 -8.19 -10.60 -9.18
C VAL A 281 -9.64 -10.13 -9.14
N PRO A 282 -10.55 -10.69 -9.96
CA PRO A 282 -11.95 -10.28 -9.97
C PRO A 282 -12.63 -10.67 -8.66
N ALA A 283 -13.65 -9.88 -8.29
CA ALA A 283 -14.46 -10.19 -7.13
C ALA A 283 -15.17 -11.54 -7.26
N ASP A 284 -15.37 -12.19 -6.12
CA ASP A 284 -16.27 -13.34 -6.06
C ASP A 284 -17.71 -12.88 -6.16
N ASN A 285 -18.33 -13.07 -7.34
CA ASN A 285 -19.70 -12.65 -7.66
C ASN A 285 -20.74 -13.73 -7.35
N ARG A 286 -20.38 -14.78 -6.61
CA ARG A 286 -21.38 -15.76 -6.16
C ARG A 286 -22.44 -15.07 -5.34
N ASP A 287 -23.72 -15.42 -5.61
CA ASP A 287 -24.83 -14.89 -4.86
C ASP A 287 -24.94 -15.51 -3.45
N LEU A 288 -25.90 -15.03 -2.63
CA LEU A 288 -26.17 -15.54 -1.30
C LEU A 288 -26.83 -16.93 -1.31
N ASN A 289 -26.89 -17.62 -2.46
CA ASN A 289 -27.42 -18.97 -2.57
C ASN A 289 -26.41 -20.00 -2.05
N TYR A 290 -26.47 -20.29 -0.78
CA TYR A 290 -25.60 -21.23 -0.10
C TYR A 290 -25.61 -22.66 -0.65
N ALA A 291 -26.62 -23.05 -1.45
CA ALA A 291 -26.69 -24.39 -2.05
C ALA A 291 -25.49 -24.64 -2.98
N LYS A 292 -25.11 -23.66 -3.78
CA LYS A 292 -23.93 -23.75 -4.64
C LYS A 292 -22.61 -23.75 -3.87
N TYR A 293 -22.53 -23.08 -2.73
CA TYR A 293 -21.36 -23.06 -1.88
C TYR A 293 -20.95 -24.47 -1.39
N PHE A 294 -21.90 -25.35 -1.19
CA PHE A 294 -21.65 -26.70 -0.73
C PHE A 294 -21.52 -27.75 -1.85
N SER A 295 -21.89 -27.41 -3.09
CA SER A 295 -21.96 -28.35 -4.21
C SER A 295 -20.94 -28.06 -5.33
N GLU A 296 -20.39 -26.85 -5.40
CA GLU A 296 -19.45 -26.42 -6.44
C GLU A 296 -18.13 -25.98 -5.78
N GLY A 297 -17.07 -26.68 -6.09
CA GLY A 297 -15.69 -26.37 -5.67
C GLY A 297 -14.77 -26.18 -6.87
N GLU A 298 -13.56 -25.73 -6.60
CA GLU A 298 -12.52 -25.52 -7.61
C GLU A 298 -11.49 -26.64 -7.51
N GLU A 299 -11.49 -27.58 -8.45
CA GLU A 299 -10.62 -28.76 -8.41
C GLU A 299 -9.13 -28.44 -8.66
N ASP A 300 -8.85 -27.34 -9.36
CA ASP A 300 -7.50 -26.97 -9.78
C ASP A 300 -6.70 -26.14 -8.77
N VAL A 301 -7.30 -25.74 -7.65
CA VAL A 301 -6.63 -24.92 -6.61
C VAL A 301 -5.34 -25.57 -6.09
N SER A 302 -5.32 -26.91 -5.97
CA SER A 302 -4.16 -27.64 -5.49
C SER A 302 -2.98 -27.69 -6.48
N LYS A 303 -3.21 -27.34 -7.76
CA LYS A 303 -2.20 -27.36 -8.83
C LYS A 303 -1.54 -26.00 -9.04
N ILE A 304 -2.10 -24.95 -8.46
CA ILE A 304 -1.65 -23.56 -8.61
C ILE A 304 -0.82 -23.13 -7.41
N GLU A 305 0.25 -22.41 -7.65
CA GLU A 305 1.08 -21.83 -6.60
C GLU A 305 0.61 -20.42 -6.24
N ASP A 306 0.86 -20.02 -4.99
CA ASP A 306 0.73 -18.64 -4.57
C ASP A 306 1.72 -17.75 -5.33
N TYR A 307 1.39 -16.48 -5.53
CA TYR A 307 2.37 -15.48 -5.98
C TYR A 307 3.05 -14.86 -4.75
N HIS A 308 4.34 -15.17 -4.53
CA HIS A 308 5.07 -14.80 -3.33
C HIS A 308 6.52 -14.38 -3.63
N SER A 309 7.18 -13.78 -2.65
CA SER A 309 8.52 -13.20 -2.84
C SER A 309 9.65 -14.21 -3.06
N HIS A 310 9.40 -15.53 -2.99
CA HIS A 310 10.38 -16.55 -3.37
C HIS A 310 10.21 -17.04 -4.82
N ASN A 311 9.05 -16.82 -5.47
CA ASN A 311 8.78 -17.29 -6.85
C ASN A 311 8.57 -16.18 -7.87
N THR A 312 8.93 -14.94 -7.53
CA THR A 312 9.02 -13.82 -8.48
C THR A 312 10.47 -13.61 -8.94
N GLU A 313 10.70 -12.64 -9.83
CA GLU A 313 12.04 -12.26 -10.27
C GLU A 313 12.93 -11.92 -9.06
N GLN A 314 14.02 -12.69 -8.89
CA GLN A 314 14.93 -12.51 -7.76
C GLN A 314 16.05 -11.55 -8.11
N GLN A 315 16.26 -10.55 -7.25
CA GLN A 315 17.35 -9.60 -7.36
C GLN A 315 18.47 -10.00 -6.42
N GLY A 316 19.66 -10.30 -6.97
CA GLY A 316 20.87 -10.44 -6.17
C GLY A 316 21.42 -9.07 -5.73
N VAL A 317 22.60 -9.07 -5.12
CA VAL A 317 23.25 -7.85 -4.58
C VAL A 317 23.30 -6.73 -5.63
N GLU A 318 23.77 -7.02 -6.86
CA GLU A 318 23.88 -6.01 -7.93
C GLU A 318 22.50 -5.45 -8.37
N GLY A 319 21.51 -6.32 -8.52
CA GLY A 319 20.15 -5.89 -8.84
C GLY A 319 19.56 -4.99 -7.75
N LEU A 320 19.76 -5.35 -6.48
CA LEU A 320 19.32 -4.54 -5.34
C LEU A 320 20.06 -3.21 -5.26
N LYS A 321 21.38 -3.17 -5.54
CA LYS A 321 22.13 -1.90 -5.67
C LYS A 321 21.49 -0.99 -6.71
N ASN A 322 21.17 -1.53 -7.90
CA ASN A 322 20.54 -0.77 -8.96
C ASN A 322 19.14 -0.26 -8.58
N LEU A 323 18.35 -1.05 -7.85
CA LEU A 323 17.04 -0.62 -7.38
C LEU A 323 17.13 0.47 -6.31
N VAL A 324 17.94 0.26 -5.27
CA VAL A 324 17.99 1.19 -4.14
C VAL A 324 18.74 2.48 -4.47
N SER A 325 19.69 2.48 -5.42
CA SER A 325 20.42 3.69 -5.84
C SER A 325 19.51 4.75 -6.45
N LYS A 326 18.35 4.36 -6.99
CA LYS A 326 17.35 5.28 -7.56
C LYS A 326 16.54 6.00 -6.47
N LEU A 327 16.55 5.50 -5.24
CA LEU A 327 15.74 6.06 -4.16
C LEU A 327 16.24 7.44 -3.74
N PRO A 328 15.35 8.43 -3.56
CA PRO A 328 15.74 9.78 -3.11
C PRO A 328 16.58 9.77 -1.82
N LEU A 329 16.25 8.85 -0.89
CA LEU A 329 17.00 8.68 0.35
C LEU A 329 18.46 8.28 0.10
N ILE A 330 18.71 7.32 -0.79
CA ILE A 330 20.07 6.86 -1.13
C ILE A 330 20.82 7.94 -1.89
N ARG A 331 20.17 8.57 -2.87
CA ARG A 331 20.75 9.67 -3.66
C ARG A 331 21.25 10.80 -2.77
N LYS A 332 20.47 11.15 -1.75
CA LYS A 332 20.84 12.18 -0.79
C LYS A 332 21.92 11.72 0.19
N GLU A 333 21.67 10.62 0.92
CA GLU A 333 22.48 10.21 2.06
C GLU A 333 23.80 9.51 1.66
N VAL A 334 23.84 8.90 0.48
CA VAL A 334 25.01 8.13 0.00
C VAL A 334 25.75 8.91 -1.09
N PHE A 335 25.02 9.48 -2.06
CA PHE A 335 25.65 10.18 -3.20
C PHE A 335 25.75 11.70 -3.02
N GLY A 336 25.16 12.25 -1.95
CA GLY A 336 25.22 13.70 -1.66
C GLY A 336 24.46 14.57 -2.66
N GLU A 337 23.50 13.98 -3.39
CA GLU A 337 22.69 14.72 -4.36
C GLU A 337 21.64 15.59 -3.67
N ASP A 338 21.43 16.80 -4.19
CA ASP A 338 20.32 17.65 -3.72
C ASP A 338 19.00 17.19 -4.34
N VAL A 339 18.40 16.21 -3.68
CA VAL A 339 17.10 15.65 -4.09
C VAL A 339 16.03 16.22 -3.19
N MET A 340 15.00 16.81 -3.79
CA MET A 340 13.85 17.30 -3.04
C MET A 340 13.18 16.11 -2.32
N GLN A 341 13.38 16.04 -1.01
CA GLN A 341 12.64 15.11 -0.16
C GLN A 341 11.37 15.80 0.31
N TYR A 342 10.24 15.26 -0.13
CA TYR A 342 8.98 15.65 0.50
C TYR A 342 8.97 15.09 1.94
N PRO A 343 8.64 15.92 2.95
CA PRO A 343 8.55 15.44 4.33
C PRO A 343 7.45 14.38 4.43
N TYR A 344 7.85 13.19 4.82
CA TYR A 344 6.92 12.06 5.01
C TYR A 344 6.45 11.97 6.45
#